data_50b5e3470dda25bdec056b43896dfa58
#
_entry.id   50b5e3470dda25bdec056b43896dfa58
#
_cell.length_a   1.000
_cell.length_b   1.000
_cell.length_c   1.000
_cell.angle_alpha   90.00
_cell.angle_beta   90.00
_cell.angle_gamma   90.00
#
_symmetry.space_group_name_H-M   'P 1'
#
loop_
_entity.id
_entity.type
_entity.pdbx_description
1 polymer ?
#
loop_
_entity_poly.entity_id
_entity_poly.type
_entity_poly.pdbx_seq_one_letter_code
_entity_poly.pdbx_strand_id
1 'polypeptide(L)'
;SVAVGVAMFGTSVFLSQYMQVARGKTPTESGLLTIPMIVGTFVASTLFGQLITRYGRYKAFMVTGGAVLVASLLALSTIDYHTSFTLISVYLFFLGVSMGMLMQNLVLAVQNTLAVEEMGAGTSTVAFFRSLGGAIGVSVLGAVLANKVTTSIQDGLTQLGVPAGSMGGGNAVPDVSTLPAPIKDLVEKSYGDGIAEIFLVAVPLALVALIAVSFLKEVPLGTKTGLQERLEKEAALLGADAPVDATPGRVTLAEETESTLLGAYEPAGVVGAGPRGPGGPR
;
A
#
# COMPACT_ATOMS: atom_id res chain seq x y z
N SER A 1 1.71 -3.02 8.46
CA SER A 1 2.04 -2.13 7.32
C SER A 1 3.36 -2.51 6.64
N VAL A 2 4.43 -2.80 7.39
CA VAL A 2 5.74 -3.22 6.84
C VAL A 2 5.60 -4.43 5.91
N ALA A 3 4.95 -5.51 6.36
CA ALA A 3 4.77 -6.72 5.54
C ALA A 3 3.98 -6.45 4.24
N VAL A 4 2.94 -5.62 4.31
CA VAL A 4 2.19 -5.19 3.11
C VAL A 4 3.10 -4.40 2.17
N GLY A 5 3.96 -3.54 2.71
CA GLY A 5 4.97 -2.80 1.93
C GLY A 5 5.94 -3.73 1.21
N VAL A 6 6.52 -4.70 1.93
CA VAL A 6 7.43 -5.70 1.34
C VAL A 6 6.74 -6.49 0.23
N ALA A 7 5.51 -6.98 0.46
CA ALA A 7 4.76 -7.73 -0.52
C ALA A 7 4.43 -6.88 -1.76
N MET A 8 3.98 -5.63 -1.58
CA MET A 8 3.60 -4.74 -2.68
C MET A 8 4.80 -4.37 -3.55
N PHE A 9 5.85 -3.81 -2.95
CA PHE A 9 7.03 -3.35 -3.68
C PHE A 9 7.87 -4.52 -4.19
N GLY A 10 8.04 -5.58 -3.38
CA GLY A 10 8.74 -6.80 -3.78
C GLY A 10 8.08 -7.44 -5.00
N THR A 11 6.77 -7.65 -4.98
CA THR A 11 6.07 -8.23 -6.14
C THR A 11 6.20 -7.34 -7.37
N SER A 12 6.04 -6.03 -7.24
CA SER A 12 6.13 -5.12 -8.40
C SER A 12 7.51 -5.15 -9.07
N VAL A 13 8.59 -5.19 -8.27
CA VAL A 13 9.96 -5.19 -8.79
C VAL A 13 10.33 -6.57 -9.34
N PHE A 14 10.18 -7.62 -8.53
CA PHE A 14 10.71 -8.93 -8.88
C PHE A 14 9.83 -9.67 -9.88
N LEU A 15 8.53 -9.43 -9.91
CA LEU A 15 7.67 -9.97 -10.96
C LEU A 15 8.04 -9.40 -12.33
N SER A 16 8.37 -8.09 -12.38
CA SER A 16 8.84 -7.48 -13.61
C SER A 16 10.14 -8.11 -14.09
N GLN A 17 11.09 -8.38 -13.17
CA GLN A 17 12.33 -9.12 -13.51
C GLN A 17 12.04 -10.56 -13.96
N TYR A 18 11.15 -11.28 -13.29
CA TYR A 18 10.74 -12.62 -13.71
C TYR A 18 10.23 -12.62 -15.14
N MET A 19 9.35 -11.69 -15.49
CA MET A 19 8.80 -11.63 -16.84
C MET A 19 9.83 -11.28 -17.89
N GLN A 20 10.72 -10.35 -17.59
CA GLN A 20 11.72 -9.90 -18.56
C GLN A 20 12.89 -10.88 -18.70
N VAL A 21 13.40 -11.41 -17.61
CA VAL A 21 14.61 -12.26 -17.62
C VAL A 21 14.26 -13.74 -17.77
N ALA A 22 13.37 -14.28 -16.90
CA ALA A 22 13.03 -15.69 -16.93
C ALA A 22 12.07 -16.07 -18.07
N ARG A 23 11.32 -15.11 -18.60
CA ARG A 23 10.29 -15.37 -19.62
C ARG A 23 10.52 -14.62 -20.93
N GLY A 24 11.59 -13.83 -21.04
CA GLY A 24 11.94 -13.08 -22.26
C GLY A 24 10.88 -12.10 -22.73
N LYS A 25 10.03 -11.58 -21.81
CA LYS A 25 8.94 -10.67 -22.13
C LYS A 25 9.41 -9.22 -22.19
N THR A 26 8.73 -8.40 -23.00
CA THR A 26 8.99 -6.98 -23.06
C THR A 26 8.52 -6.28 -21.76
N PRO A 27 9.08 -5.10 -21.44
CA PRO A 27 8.61 -4.29 -20.29
C PRO A 27 7.11 -4.00 -20.32
N THR A 28 6.55 -3.78 -21.50
CA THR A 28 5.10 -3.55 -21.68
C THR A 28 4.27 -4.78 -21.33
N GLU A 29 4.67 -5.97 -21.80
CA GLU A 29 4.02 -7.23 -21.45
C GLU A 29 4.12 -7.53 -19.95
N SER A 30 5.27 -7.23 -19.34
CA SER A 30 5.47 -7.35 -17.88
C SER A 30 4.50 -6.44 -17.11
N GLY A 31 4.29 -5.21 -17.57
CA GLY A 31 3.32 -4.28 -16.99
C GLY A 31 1.87 -4.79 -17.10
N LEU A 32 1.48 -5.35 -18.24
CA LEU A 32 0.14 -5.91 -18.44
C LEU A 32 -0.17 -7.08 -17.50
N LEU A 33 0.85 -7.85 -17.10
CA LEU A 33 0.68 -8.96 -16.16
C LEU A 33 0.44 -8.50 -14.70
N THR A 34 0.61 -7.23 -14.38
CA THR A 34 0.21 -6.66 -13.09
C THR A 34 -1.26 -6.28 -13.02
N ILE A 35 -1.97 -6.21 -14.15
CA ILE A 35 -3.39 -5.86 -14.21
C ILE A 35 -4.26 -6.74 -13.30
N PRO A 36 -4.13 -8.08 -13.26
CA PRO A 36 -4.92 -8.92 -12.37
C PRO A 36 -4.78 -8.53 -10.90
N MET A 37 -3.57 -8.15 -10.47
CA MET A 37 -3.30 -7.67 -9.11
C MET A 37 -4.02 -6.34 -8.82
N ILE A 38 -3.98 -5.41 -9.77
CA ILE A 38 -4.67 -4.11 -9.65
C ILE A 38 -6.17 -4.32 -9.58
N VAL A 39 -6.73 -5.16 -10.46
CA VAL A 39 -8.15 -5.52 -10.45
C VAL A 39 -8.54 -6.16 -9.12
N GLY A 40 -7.75 -7.11 -8.63
CA GLY A 40 -7.97 -7.74 -7.32
C GLY A 40 -7.98 -6.72 -6.17
N THR A 41 -7.03 -5.80 -6.17
CA THR A 41 -6.96 -4.71 -5.18
C THR A 41 -8.18 -3.81 -5.24
N PHE A 42 -8.60 -3.39 -6.42
CA PHE A 42 -9.76 -2.51 -6.62
C PHE A 42 -11.06 -3.19 -6.20
N VAL A 43 -11.29 -4.42 -6.66
CA VAL A 43 -12.47 -5.21 -6.30
C VAL A 43 -12.54 -5.43 -4.80
N ALA A 44 -11.44 -5.85 -4.19
CA ALA A 44 -11.39 -6.08 -2.76
C ALA A 44 -11.61 -4.79 -1.96
N SER A 45 -10.95 -3.69 -2.29
CA SER A 45 -11.13 -2.41 -1.60
C SER A 45 -12.58 -1.95 -1.65
N THR A 46 -13.24 -2.09 -2.81
CA THR A 46 -14.63 -1.67 -2.98
C THR A 46 -15.60 -2.58 -2.22
N LEU A 47 -15.49 -3.89 -2.40
CA LEU A 47 -16.40 -4.86 -1.78
C LEU A 47 -16.24 -4.86 -0.25
N PHE A 48 -15.02 -5.00 0.23
CA PHE A 48 -14.78 -5.08 1.67
C PHE A 48 -14.94 -3.73 2.36
N GLY A 49 -14.68 -2.61 1.68
CA GLY A 49 -15.03 -1.28 2.19
C GLY A 49 -16.52 -1.14 2.45
N GLN A 50 -17.39 -1.57 1.52
CA GLN A 50 -18.84 -1.57 1.69
C GLN A 50 -19.31 -2.55 2.77
N LEU A 51 -18.71 -3.74 2.86
CA LEU A 51 -19.05 -4.71 3.90
C LEU A 51 -18.71 -4.19 5.30
N ILE A 52 -17.59 -3.53 5.45
CA ILE A 52 -17.16 -2.97 6.74
C ILE A 52 -18.09 -1.85 7.20
N THR A 53 -18.47 -0.95 6.29
CA THR A 53 -19.47 0.08 6.61
C THR A 53 -20.82 -0.52 7.02
N ARG A 54 -21.21 -1.65 6.42
CA ARG A 54 -22.47 -2.32 6.74
C ARG A 54 -22.44 -3.12 8.05
N TYR A 55 -21.32 -3.80 8.34
CA TYR A 55 -21.21 -4.71 9.49
C TYR A 55 -20.50 -4.09 10.69
N GLY A 56 -19.79 -2.97 10.51
CA GLY A 56 -19.06 -2.28 11.59
C GLY A 56 -17.84 -3.04 12.12
N ARG A 57 -17.42 -4.12 11.47
CA ARG A 57 -16.31 -4.98 11.88
C ARG A 57 -15.22 -5.02 10.84
N TYR A 58 -14.00 -4.63 11.19
CA TYR A 58 -12.86 -4.63 10.28
C TYR A 58 -11.83 -5.73 10.58
N LYS A 59 -11.77 -6.23 11.83
CA LYS A 59 -10.77 -7.21 12.26
C LYS A 59 -10.87 -8.51 11.45
N ALA A 60 -12.08 -9.06 11.26
CA ALA A 60 -12.28 -10.28 10.50
C ALA A 60 -11.72 -10.16 9.07
N PHE A 61 -11.95 -9.00 8.42
CA PHE A 61 -11.43 -8.75 7.08
C PHE A 61 -9.91 -8.54 7.05
N MET A 62 -9.32 -7.97 8.10
CA MET A 62 -7.86 -7.87 8.23
C MET A 62 -7.21 -9.24 8.39
N VAL A 63 -7.78 -10.11 9.21
CA VAL A 63 -7.28 -11.48 9.43
C VAL A 63 -7.41 -12.31 8.15
N THR A 64 -8.57 -12.26 7.49
CA THR A 64 -8.76 -12.94 6.20
C THR A 64 -7.83 -12.39 5.13
N GLY A 65 -7.66 -11.07 5.05
CA GLY A 65 -6.70 -10.44 4.13
C GLY A 65 -5.26 -10.88 4.40
N GLY A 66 -4.86 -10.98 5.66
CA GLY A 66 -3.55 -11.52 6.05
C GLY A 66 -3.37 -12.99 5.69
N ALA A 67 -4.39 -13.82 5.88
CA ALA A 67 -4.37 -15.22 5.49
C ALA A 67 -4.27 -15.39 3.96
N VAL A 68 -5.02 -14.60 3.19
CA VAL A 68 -4.93 -14.56 1.72
C VAL A 68 -3.56 -14.07 1.27
N LEU A 69 -2.94 -13.11 1.97
CA LEU A 69 -1.58 -12.66 1.67
C LEU A 69 -0.58 -13.80 1.80
N VAL A 70 -0.60 -14.52 2.91
CA VAL A 70 0.28 -15.69 3.16
C VAL A 70 0.05 -16.76 2.09
N ALA A 71 -1.20 -17.11 1.81
CA ALA A 71 -1.54 -18.10 0.78
C ALA A 71 -1.07 -17.69 -0.62
N SER A 72 -1.22 -16.41 -0.97
CA SER A 72 -0.78 -15.88 -2.26
C SER A 72 0.75 -15.89 -2.41
N LEU A 73 1.49 -15.53 -1.35
CA LEU A 73 2.96 -15.60 -1.36
C LEU A 73 3.45 -17.04 -1.43
N LEU A 74 2.81 -17.96 -0.73
CA LEU A 74 3.09 -19.40 -0.85
C LEU A 74 2.79 -19.91 -2.27
N ALA A 75 1.68 -19.49 -2.86
CA ALA A 75 1.37 -19.86 -4.25
C ALA A 75 2.40 -19.27 -5.23
N LEU A 76 2.82 -18.02 -5.06
CA LEU A 76 3.87 -17.41 -5.87
C LEU A 76 5.24 -18.04 -5.65
N SER A 77 5.51 -18.66 -4.50
CA SER A 77 6.76 -19.39 -4.28
C SER A 77 6.83 -20.72 -5.04
N THR A 78 5.74 -21.17 -5.63
CA THR A 78 5.70 -22.40 -6.46
C THR A 78 5.83 -22.13 -7.96
N ILE A 79 6.00 -20.87 -8.38
CA ILE A 79 6.17 -20.56 -9.80
C ILE A 79 7.55 -21.00 -10.29
N ASP A 80 7.59 -21.49 -11.51
CA ASP A 80 8.80 -21.80 -12.25
C ASP A 80 8.78 -21.11 -13.62
N TYR A 81 9.85 -21.27 -14.39
CA TYR A 81 9.95 -20.65 -15.71
C TYR A 81 9.00 -21.27 -16.76
N HIS A 82 8.32 -22.39 -16.46
CA HIS A 82 7.28 -23.02 -17.29
C HIS A 82 5.85 -22.68 -16.84
N THR A 83 5.66 -22.10 -15.67
CA THR A 83 4.33 -21.82 -15.11
C THR A 83 3.47 -21.00 -16.07
N SER A 84 2.22 -21.42 -16.29
CA SER A 84 1.33 -20.72 -17.21
C SER A 84 1.01 -19.30 -16.74
N PHE A 85 0.92 -18.35 -17.67
CA PHE A 85 0.56 -16.97 -17.36
C PHE A 85 -0.80 -16.84 -16.68
N THR A 86 -1.75 -17.71 -17.02
CA THR A 86 -3.07 -17.74 -16.39
C THR A 86 -2.95 -18.06 -14.91
N LEU A 87 -2.13 -19.03 -14.53
CA LEU A 87 -1.94 -19.39 -13.13
C LEU A 87 -1.26 -18.27 -12.33
N ILE A 88 -0.23 -17.65 -12.90
CA ILE A 88 0.43 -16.48 -12.31
C ILE A 88 -0.58 -15.34 -12.12
N SER A 89 -1.43 -15.08 -13.12
CA SER A 89 -2.48 -14.05 -13.04
C SER A 89 -3.48 -14.32 -11.92
N VAL A 90 -3.85 -15.58 -11.68
CA VAL A 90 -4.72 -15.97 -10.57
C VAL A 90 -4.04 -15.70 -9.22
N TYR A 91 -2.76 -16.08 -9.08
CA TYR A 91 -2.02 -15.81 -7.84
C TYR A 91 -1.88 -14.32 -7.57
N LEU A 92 -1.61 -13.53 -8.61
CA LEU A 92 -1.53 -12.08 -8.52
C LEU A 92 -2.87 -11.42 -8.19
N PHE A 93 -3.97 -11.96 -8.73
CA PHE A 93 -5.30 -11.49 -8.39
C PHE A 93 -5.57 -11.65 -6.88
N PHE A 94 -5.30 -12.83 -6.31
CA PHE A 94 -5.48 -13.05 -4.87
C PHE A 94 -4.51 -12.23 -4.03
N LEU A 95 -3.28 -12.02 -4.49
CA LEU A 95 -2.34 -11.10 -3.84
C LEU A 95 -2.92 -9.68 -3.82
N GLY A 96 -3.48 -9.22 -4.94
CA GLY A 96 -4.19 -7.94 -5.03
C GLY A 96 -5.37 -7.85 -4.08
N VAL A 97 -6.19 -8.91 -4.01
CA VAL A 97 -7.31 -9.00 -3.05
C VAL A 97 -6.82 -8.82 -1.62
N SER A 98 -5.75 -9.51 -1.23
CA SER A 98 -5.18 -9.36 0.11
C SER A 98 -4.73 -7.93 0.41
N MET A 99 -4.07 -7.30 -0.57
CA MET A 99 -3.62 -5.90 -0.45
C MET A 99 -4.80 -4.94 -0.30
N GLY A 100 -5.84 -5.10 -1.12
CA GLY A 100 -7.06 -4.28 -1.03
C GLY A 100 -7.74 -4.39 0.32
N MET A 101 -7.80 -5.59 0.89
CA MET A 101 -8.34 -5.82 2.24
C MET A 101 -7.47 -5.20 3.34
N LEU A 102 -6.14 -5.33 3.25
CA LEU A 102 -5.25 -4.89 4.32
C LEU A 102 -5.00 -3.39 4.30
N MET A 103 -4.76 -2.79 3.12
CA MET A 103 -4.38 -1.37 3.03
C MET A 103 -5.44 -0.44 3.59
N GLN A 104 -6.69 -0.65 3.18
CA GLN A 104 -7.82 0.16 3.64
C GLN A 104 -8.06 -0.02 5.14
N ASN A 105 -8.05 -1.26 5.60
CA ASN A 105 -8.40 -1.59 6.97
C ASN A 105 -7.32 -1.23 7.99
N LEU A 106 -6.05 -1.25 7.61
CA LEU A 106 -4.96 -0.77 8.47
C LEU A 106 -5.08 0.71 8.77
N VAL A 107 -5.42 1.52 7.75
CA VAL A 107 -5.66 2.96 7.93
C VAL A 107 -6.88 3.18 8.79
N LEU A 108 -8.00 2.49 8.49
CA LEU A 108 -9.23 2.59 9.24
C LEU A 108 -9.05 2.20 10.72
N ALA A 109 -8.31 1.11 11.00
CA ALA A 109 -8.05 0.68 12.37
C ALA A 109 -7.27 1.71 13.18
N VAL A 110 -6.31 2.39 12.56
CA VAL A 110 -5.53 3.46 13.20
C VAL A 110 -6.41 4.70 13.42
N GLN A 111 -7.15 5.14 12.41
CA GLN A 111 -8.02 6.31 12.51
C GLN A 111 -9.13 6.12 13.55
N ASN A 112 -9.66 4.90 13.70
CA ASN A 112 -10.71 4.60 14.67
C ASN A 112 -10.25 4.63 16.14
N THR A 113 -8.95 4.73 16.39
CA THR A 113 -8.36 4.78 17.74
C THR A 113 -7.75 6.12 18.09
N LEU A 114 -7.70 7.06 17.14
CA LEU A 114 -7.08 8.37 17.31
C LEU A 114 -8.11 9.49 17.37
N ALA A 115 -7.79 10.57 18.06
CA ALA A 115 -8.53 11.82 17.99
C ALA A 115 -8.47 12.41 16.58
N VAL A 116 -9.47 13.20 16.20
CA VAL A 116 -9.59 13.78 14.84
C VAL A 116 -8.36 14.60 14.46
N GLU A 117 -7.78 15.30 15.43
CA GLU A 117 -6.57 16.13 15.27
C GLU A 117 -5.32 15.30 14.95
N GLU A 118 -5.30 14.04 15.39
CA GLU A 118 -4.16 13.11 15.24
C GLU A 118 -4.30 12.15 14.05
N MET A 119 -5.47 12.11 13.39
CA MET A 119 -5.73 11.17 12.27
C MET A 119 -4.72 11.33 11.12
N GLY A 120 -4.31 12.57 10.83
CA GLY A 120 -3.31 12.86 9.82
C GLY A 120 -1.95 12.25 10.15
N ALA A 121 -1.49 12.42 11.40
CA ALA A 121 -0.23 11.85 11.88
C ALA A 121 -0.27 10.33 11.88
N GLY A 122 -1.38 9.72 12.33
CA GLY A 122 -1.57 8.28 12.32
C GLY A 122 -1.54 7.68 10.90
N THR A 123 -2.25 8.29 9.97
CA THR A 123 -2.26 7.85 8.55
C THR A 123 -0.89 7.97 7.90
N SER A 124 -0.19 9.09 8.15
CA SER A 124 1.18 9.30 7.66
C SER A 124 2.15 8.27 8.24
N THR A 125 2.00 7.90 9.51
CA THR A 125 2.81 6.87 10.15
C THR A 125 2.60 5.50 9.48
N VAL A 126 1.36 5.11 9.19
CA VAL A 126 1.05 3.87 8.47
C VAL A 126 1.70 3.87 7.08
N ALA A 127 1.60 4.97 6.34
CA ALA A 127 2.20 5.13 5.02
C ALA A 127 3.74 5.09 5.07
N PHE A 128 4.34 5.76 6.06
CA PHE A 128 5.78 5.75 6.29
C PHE A 128 6.32 4.35 6.52
N PHE A 129 5.74 3.60 7.46
CA PHE A 129 6.18 2.23 7.74
C PHE A 129 5.96 1.28 6.56
N ARG A 130 4.93 1.50 5.76
CA ARG A 130 4.71 0.74 4.52
C ARG A 130 5.82 1.01 3.51
N SER A 131 6.15 2.28 3.26
CA SER A 131 7.20 2.66 2.33
C SER A 131 8.58 2.22 2.80
N LEU A 132 8.88 2.39 4.09
CA LEU A 132 10.12 1.94 4.72
C LEU A 132 10.25 0.41 4.62
N GLY A 133 9.18 -0.31 4.94
CA GLY A 133 9.13 -1.76 4.81
C GLY A 133 9.37 -2.21 3.37
N GLY A 134 8.75 -1.52 2.41
CA GLY A 134 8.95 -1.78 0.99
C GLY A 134 10.40 -1.58 0.56
N ALA A 135 11.02 -0.47 0.94
CA ALA A 135 12.41 -0.18 0.59
C ALA A 135 13.39 -1.21 1.19
N ILE A 136 13.25 -1.51 2.48
CA ILE A 136 14.08 -2.53 3.16
C ILE A 136 13.79 -3.90 2.54
N GLY A 137 12.53 -4.23 2.33
CA GLY A 137 12.12 -5.51 1.76
C GLY A 137 12.71 -5.75 0.37
N VAL A 138 12.60 -4.79 -0.54
CA VAL A 138 13.19 -4.89 -1.87
C VAL A 138 14.71 -5.06 -1.79
N SER A 139 15.38 -4.35 -0.90
CA SER A 139 16.83 -4.46 -0.73
C SER A 139 17.24 -5.85 -0.23
N VAL A 140 16.56 -6.36 0.80
CA VAL A 140 16.86 -7.69 1.37
C VAL A 140 16.52 -8.80 0.38
N LEU A 141 15.32 -8.77 -0.21
CA LEU A 141 14.89 -9.77 -1.20
C LEU A 141 15.76 -9.71 -2.45
N GLY A 142 16.21 -8.52 -2.87
CA GLY A 142 17.16 -8.36 -3.97
C GLY A 142 18.51 -8.98 -3.70
N ALA A 143 19.03 -8.84 -2.48
CA ALA A 143 20.28 -9.49 -2.07
C ALA A 143 20.15 -11.04 -2.06
N VAL A 144 19.01 -11.56 -1.57
CA VAL A 144 18.71 -13.00 -1.59
C VAL A 144 18.65 -13.50 -3.05
N LEU A 145 17.92 -12.78 -3.91
CA LEU A 145 17.82 -13.11 -5.34
C LEU A 145 19.19 -13.13 -6.02
N ALA A 146 19.97 -12.07 -5.83
CA ALA A 146 21.29 -11.95 -6.44
C ALA A 146 22.22 -13.10 -6.03
N ASN A 147 22.24 -13.45 -4.74
CA ASN A 147 23.03 -14.57 -4.22
C ASN A 147 22.55 -15.91 -4.82
N LYS A 148 21.24 -16.16 -4.82
CA LYS A 148 20.66 -17.41 -5.36
C LYS A 148 20.95 -17.56 -6.86
N VAL A 149 20.69 -16.52 -7.64
CA VAL A 149 20.93 -16.52 -9.09
C VAL A 149 22.41 -16.73 -9.40
N THR A 150 23.31 -16.02 -8.72
CA THR A 150 24.75 -16.16 -8.91
C THR A 150 25.22 -17.58 -8.62
N THR A 151 24.80 -18.15 -7.47
CA THR A 151 25.15 -19.52 -7.11
C THR A 151 24.61 -20.53 -8.13
N SER A 152 23.33 -20.42 -8.49
CA SER A 152 22.70 -21.34 -9.45
C SER A 152 23.35 -21.27 -10.83
N ILE A 153 23.72 -20.07 -11.29
CA ILE A 153 24.44 -19.92 -12.58
C ILE A 153 25.85 -20.52 -12.50
N GLN A 154 26.60 -20.27 -11.42
CA GLN A 154 27.94 -20.83 -11.25
C GLN A 154 27.93 -22.36 -11.21
N ASP A 155 27.01 -22.95 -10.47
CA ASP A 155 26.84 -24.41 -10.39
C ASP A 155 26.46 -24.99 -11.76
N GLY A 156 25.55 -24.34 -12.47
CA GLY A 156 25.14 -24.79 -13.81
C GLY A 156 26.25 -24.64 -14.85
N LEU A 157 27.04 -23.58 -14.84
CA LEU A 157 28.19 -23.41 -15.71
C LEU A 157 29.27 -24.48 -15.47
N THR A 158 29.51 -24.80 -14.19
CA THR A 158 30.45 -25.88 -13.82
C THR A 158 30.01 -27.22 -14.37
N GLN A 159 28.70 -27.52 -14.34
CA GLN A 159 28.13 -28.75 -14.93
C GLN A 159 28.22 -28.78 -16.44
N LEU A 160 28.17 -27.62 -17.10
CA LEU A 160 28.37 -27.48 -18.55
C LEU A 160 29.83 -27.46 -18.97
N GLY A 161 30.80 -27.55 -18.03
CA GLY A 161 32.21 -27.50 -18.30
C GLY A 161 32.76 -26.12 -18.73
N VAL A 162 32.01 -25.06 -18.46
CA VAL A 162 32.38 -23.68 -18.76
C VAL A 162 33.03 -23.05 -17.53
N PRO A 163 34.26 -22.45 -17.66
CA PRO A 163 34.93 -21.82 -16.53
C PRO A 163 34.04 -20.73 -15.91
N ALA A 164 33.88 -20.75 -14.58
CA ALA A 164 32.98 -19.87 -13.80
C ALA A 164 33.29 -18.35 -13.94
N GLY A 165 34.42 -17.97 -14.53
CA GLY A 165 34.81 -16.57 -14.76
C GLY A 165 34.50 -16.01 -16.15
N SER A 166 33.94 -16.80 -17.07
CA SER A 166 33.73 -16.40 -18.47
C SER A 166 32.51 -15.48 -18.67
N MET A 167 31.61 -15.42 -17.74
CA MET A 167 30.53 -14.43 -17.71
C MET A 167 30.91 -13.34 -16.71
N GLY A 168 31.50 -12.25 -17.15
CA GLY A 168 32.00 -11.15 -16.34
C GLY A 168 31.16 -10.91 -15.05
N GLY A 169 31.84 -10.98 -13.90
CA GLY A 169 31.23 -10.88 -12.56
C GLY A 169 30.64 -9.50 -12.26
N GLY A 170 29.62 -9.11 -12.99
CA GLY A 170 28.87 -7.87 -12.77
C GLY A 170 27.45 -8.14 -12.32
N ASN A 171 26.95 -7.36 -11.36
CA ASN A 171 25.55 -7.31 -10.92
C ASN A 171 24.57 -6.83 -12.02
N ALA A 172 25.00 -6.73 -13.27
CA ALA A 172 24.15 -6.35 -14.38
C ALA A 172 23.30 -7.57 -14.82
N VAL A 173 22.00 -7.35 -14.93
CA VAL A 173 21.08 -8.34 -15.51
C VAL A 173 21.57 -8.67 -16.92
N PRO A 174 21.98 -9.92 -17.22
CA PRO A 174 22.49 -10.27 -18.54
C PRO A 174 21.41 -10.05 -19.60
N ASP A 175 21.80 -9.56 -20.77
CA ASP A 175 20.90 -9.58 -21.93
C ASP A 175 20.77 -11.03 -22.43
N VAL A 176 19.70 -11.69 -21.96
CA VAL A 176 19.43 -13.12 -22.18
C VAL A 176 19.26 -13.41 -23.67
N SER A 177 18.93 -12.41 -24.49
CA SER A 177 18.71 -12.57 -25.94
C SER A 177 20.01 -12.87 -26.71
N THR A 178 21.16 -12.50 -26.15
CA THR A 178 22.47 -12.64 -26.79
C THR A 178 23.21 -13.92 -26.39
N LEU A 179 22.69 -14.69 -25.44
CA LEU A 179 23.34 -15.87 -24.88
C LEU A 179 23.11 -17.13 -25.72
N PRO A 180 24.10 -18.06 -25.81
CA PRO A 180 23.92 -19.39 -26.39
C PRO A 180 22.80 -20.16 -25.65
N ALA A 181 22.03 -20.98 -26.39
CA ALA A 181 20.85 -21.67 -25.88
C ALA A 181 21.05 -22.39 -24.52
N PRO A 182 22.11 -23.17 -24.28
CA PRO A 182 22.29 -23.87 -22.99
C PRO A 182 22.48 -22.89 -21.81
N ILE A 183 23.16 -21.77 -22.07
CA ILE A 183 23.41 -20.74 -21.03
C ILE A 183 22.17 -19.91 -20.81
N LYS A 184 21.42 -19.62 -21.86
CA LYS A 184 20.13 -18.93 -21.80
C LYS A 184 19.16 -19.67 -20.91
N ASP A 185 18.94 -20.97 -21.16
CA ASP A 185 18.03 -21.80 -20.37
C ASP A 185 18.46 -21.87 -18.90
N LEU A 186 19.77 -21.91 -18.63
CA LEU A 186 20.31 -21.88 -17.28
C LEU A 186 19.97 -20.56 -16.56
N VAL A 187 20.15 -19.43 -17.24
CA VAL A 187 19.85 -18.09 -16.67
C VAL A 187 18.36 -17.95 -16.43
N GLU A 188 17.51 -18.29 -17.41
CA GLU A 188 16.04 -18.22 -17.29
C GLU A 188 15.53 -19.05 -16.11
N LYS A 189 16.05 -20.29 -15.98
CA LYS A 189 15.74 -21.16 -14.85
C LYS A 189 16.21 -20.58 -13.51
N SER A 190 17.47 -20.11 -13.44
CA SER A 190 18.04 -19.55 -12.21
C SER A 190 17.27 -18.33 -11.72
N TYR A 191 16.82 -17.46 -12.63
CA TYR A 191 15.96 -16.34 -12.27
C TYR A 191 14.54 -16.79 -11.89
N GLY A 192 13.96 -17.77 -12.57
CA GLY A 192 12.66 -18.34 -12.23
C GLY A 192 12.65 -18.89 -10.80
N ASP A 193 13.57 -19.79 -10.50
CA ASP A 193 13.71 -20.44 -9.19
C ASP A 193 14.08 -19.40 -8.09
N GLY A 194 14.98 -18.46 -8.40
CA GLY A 194 15.38 -17.42 -7.46
C GLY A 194 14.23 -16.49 -7.08
N ILE A 195 13.38 -16.15 -8.02
CA ILE A 195 12.21 -15.29 -7.77
C ILE A 195 11.12 -16.05 -7.01
N ALA A 196 10.94 -17.33 -7.26
CA ALA A 196 10.07 -18.17 -6.43
C ALA A 196 10.56 -18.22 -4.97
N GLU A 197 11.88 -18.34 -4.76
CA GLU A 197 12.48 -18.39 -3.43
C GLU A 197 12.30 -17.07 -2.65
N ILE A 198 12.40 -15.90 -3.28
CA ILE A 198 12.17 -14.63 -2.57
C ILE A 198 10.73 -14.48 -2.09
N PHE A 199 9.74 -15.00 -2.81
CA PHE A 199 8.36 -15.05 -2.32
C PHE A 199 8.25 -15.96 -1.08
N LEU A 200 8.95 -17.09 -1.07
CA LEU A 200 9.02 -17.96 0.10
C LEU A 200 9.66 -17.25 1.31
N VAL A 201 10.74 -16.50 1.09
CA VAL A 201 11.42 -15.70 2.14
C VAL A 201 10.51 -14.61 2.69
N ALA A 202 9.57 -14.10 1.90
CA ALA A 202 8.59 -13.11 2.37
C ALA A 202 7.47 -13.72 3.23
N VAL A 203 7.21 -15.03 3.15
CA VAL A 203 6.14 -15.72 3.89
C VAL A 203 6.26 -15.57 5.41
N PRO A 204 7.42 -15.78 6.06
CA PRO A 204 7.55 -15.60 7.50
C PRO A 204 7.15 -14.20 7.97
N LEU A 205 7.50 -13.16 7.21
CA LEU A 205 7.11 -11.79 7.54
C LEU A 205 5.58 -11.60 7.42
N ALA A 206 4.96 -12.18 6.40
CA ALA A 206 3.50 -12.15 6.24
C ALA A 206 2.79 -12.93 7.36
N LEU A 207 3.36 -14.05 7.81
CA LEU A 207 2.86 -14.81 8.98
C LEU A 207 2.95 -13.98 10.26
N VAL A 208 4.06 -13.31 10.51
CA VAL A 208 4.20 -12.39 11.66
C VAL A 208 3.15 -11.29 11.60
N ALA A 209 2.90 -10.72 10.42
CA ALA A 209 1.85 -9.71 10.25
C ALA A 209 0.46 -10.27 10.49
N LEU A 210 0.14 -11.48 10.01
CA LEU A 210 -1.11 -12.18 10.26
C LEU A 210 -1.34 -12.42 11.76
N ILE A 211 -0.31 -12.90 12.46
CA ILE A 211 -0.35 -13.12 13.90
C ILE A 211 -0.58 -11.79 14.61
N ALA A 212 0.18 -10.74 14.28
CA ALA A 212 0.02 -9.41 14.88
C ALA A 212 -1.39 -8.85 14.71
N VAL A 213 -1.97 -8.98 13.51
CA VAL A 213 -3.35 -8.55 13.21
C VAL A 213 -4.38 -9.38 13.99
N SER A 214 -4.13 -10.68 14.17
CA SER A 214 -5.01 -11.58 14.94
C SER A 214 -5.10 -11.20 16.41
N PHE A 215 -4.01 -10.69 16.99
CA PHE A 215 -3.98 -10.19 18.38
C PHE A 215 -4.51 -8.77 18.53
N LEU A 216 -4.76 -8.05 17.43
CA LEU A 216 -5.31 -6.70 17.51
C LEU A 216 -6.68 -6.72 18.15
N LYS A 217 -6.90 -5.89 19.18
CA LYS A 217 -8.22 -5.74 19.80
C LYS A 217 -9.13 -4.97 18.85
N GLU A 218 -10.30 -5.53 18.54
CA GLU A 218 -11.29 -4.84 17.71
C GLU A 218 -11.95 -3.73 18.52
N VAL A 219 -11.88 -2.51 18.01
CA VAL A 219 -12.64 -1.37 18.52
C VAL A 219 -13.79 -1.16 17.55
N PRO A 220 -15.06 -1.26 17.99
CA PRO A 220 -16.20 -1.00 17.11
C PRO A 220 -16.05 0.36 16.43
N LEU A 221 -16.44 0.44 15.15
CA LEU A 221 -16.44 1.72 14.44
C LEU A 221 -17.38 2.69 15.15
N GLY A 222 -16.87 3.89 15.47
CA GLY A 222 -17.68 4.96 16.03
C GLY A 222 -18.81 5.33 15.07
N THR A 223 -20.01 5.45 15.60
CA THR A 223 -21.18 5.89 14.82
C THR A 223 -21.21 7.39 14.60
N LYS A 224 -20.38 8.14 15.33
CA LYS A 224 -20.29 9.60 15.24
C LYS A 224 -19.28 10.01 14.19
N THR A 225 -19.64 10.98 13.37
CA THR A 225 -18.70 11.60 12.44
C THR A 225 -17.72 12.49 13.21
N GLY A 226 -16.48 12.66 12.69
CA GLY A 226 -15.49 13.55 13.32
C GLY A 226 -15.99 15.00 13.50
N LEU A 227 -16.94 15.43 12.66
CA LEU A 227 -17.62 16.71 12.82
C LEU A 227 -18.52 16.70 14.06
N GLN A 228 -19.26 15.63 14.29
CA GLN A 228 -20.15 15.48 15.47
C GLN A 228 -19.34 15.48 16.77
N GLU A 229 -18.18 14.82 16.81
CA GLU A 229 -17.31 14.83 17.98
C GLU A 229 -16.74 16.23 18.27
N ARG A 230 -16.36 16.97 17.22
CA ARG A 230 -15.90 18.38 17.36
C ARG A 230 -17.02 19.25 17.89
N LEU A 231 -18.20 19.20 17.31
CA LEU A 231 -19.37 19.98 17.74
C LEU A 231 -19.79 19.64 19.18
N GLU A 232 -19.75 18.36 19.57
CA GLU A 232 -20.02 17.95 20.96
C GLU A 232 -18.94 18.48 21.94
N LYS A 233 -17.66 18.43 21.56
CA LYS A 233 -16.57 19.02 22.37
C LYS A 233 -16.74 20.53 22.52
N GLU A 234 -17.06 21.21 21.43
CA GLU A 234 -17.26 22.66 21.41
C GLU A 234 -18.50 23.05 22.21
N ALA A 235 -19.60 22.33 22.08
CA ALA A 235 -20.81 22.49 22.89
C ALA A 235 -20.53 22.26 24.38
N ALA A 236 -19.77 21.24 24.74
CA ALA A 236 -19.37 20.95 26.11
C ALA A 236 -18.48 22.06 26.71
N LEU A 237 -17.58 22.65 25.91
CA LEU A 237 -16.74 23.78 26.33
C LEU A 237 -17.56 25.07 26.54
N LEU A 238 -18.65 25.25 25.79
CA LEU A 238 -19.56 26.38 25.90
C LEU A 238 -20.65 26.18 26.97
N GLY A 239 -20.66 25.03 27.67
CA GLY A 239 -21.66 24.72 28.71
C GLY A 239 -23.07 24.49 28.15
N ALA A 240 -23.20 24.20 26.86
CA ALA A 240 -24.45 23.91 26.20
C ALA A 240 -24.79 22.43 26.35
N ASP A 241 -25.75 22.09 27.20
CA ASP A 241 -26.22 20.73 27.48
C ASP A 241 -27.24 20.23 26.43
N ALA A 242 -27.19 20.74 25.21
CA ALA A 242 -28.13 20.42 24.13
C ALA A 242 -27.54 19.33 23.19
N PRO A 243 -28.32 18.28 22.83
CA PRO A 243 -27.92 17.33 21.82
C PRO A 243 -27.75 18.04 20.47
N VAL A 244 -26.51 18.03 19.91
CA VAL A 244 -26.24 18.60 18.61
C VAL A 244 -26.77 17.65 17.54
N ASP A 245 -27.94 17.97 16.96
CA ASP A 245 -28.50 17.25 15.82
C ASP A 245 -27.78 17.67 14.55
N ALA A 246 -26.78 16.88 14.15
CA ALA A 246 -25.99 17.10 12.93
C ALA A 246 -26.68 16.49 11.70
N THR A 247 -27.95 16.76 11.49
CA THR A 247 -28.64 16.41 10.24
C THR A 247 -28.11 17.31 9.12
N PRO A 248 -27.66 16.76 7.96
CA PRO A 248 -27.18 17.58 6.85
C PRO A 248 -28.29 18.51 6.35
N GLY A 249 -28.15 19.80 6.60
CA GLY A 249 -29.13 20.82 6.20
C GLY A 249 -29.65 21.75 7.30
N ARG A 250 -29.26 21.53 8.57
CA ARG A 250 -29.62 22.42 9.68
C ARG A 250 -28.42 22.77 10.55
N VAL A 251 -27.53 23.61 10.03
CA VAL A 251 -26.47 24.26 10.80
C VAL A 251 -27.07 25.58 11.31
N THR A 252 -27.90 25.54 12.35
CA THR A 252 -28.52 26.75 12.89
C THR A 252 -27.78 27.34 14.09
N LEU A 253 -26.86 26.61 14.73
CA LEU A 253 -26.10 27.12 15.87
C LEU A 253 -24.76 27.77 15.47
N ALA A 254 -24.14 27.40 14.36
CA ALA A 254 -22.90 28.02 13.92
C ALA A 254 -23.13 29.44 13.34
N GLU A 255 -24.25 29.67 12.64
CA GLU A 255 -24.59 30.97 12.08
C GLU A 255 -24.97 32.00 13.15
N GLU A 256 -25.68 31.61 14.22
CA GLU A 256 -25.98 32.52 15.30
C GLU A 256 -24.77 32.90 16.15
N THR A 257 -23.83 31.97 16.35
CA THR A 257 -22.60 32.23 17.12
C THR A 257 -21.62 33.07 16.30
N GLU A 258 -21.52 32.84 14.99
CA GLU A 258 -20.65 33.63 14.10
C GLU A 258 -21.19 35.07 13.91
N SER A 259 -22.51 35.22 13.82
CA SER A 259 -23.13 36.56 13.79
C SER A 259 -22.97 37.31 15.12
N THR A 260 -22.95 36.62 16.24
CA THR A 260 -22.74 37.20 17.57
C THR A 260 -21.28 37.58 17.80
N LEU A 261 -20.32 36.78 17.29
CA LEU A 261 -18.89 37.08 17.37
C LEU A 261 -18.47 38.18 16.37
N LEU A 262 -19.06 38.21 15.17
CA LEU A 262 -18.81 39.27 14.19
C LEU A 262 -19.44 40.60 14.62
N GLY A 263 -20.55 40.60 15.35
CA GLY A 263 -21.17 41.75 15.95
C GLY A 263 -20.37 42.36 17.14
N ALA A 264 -19.51 41.56 17.78
CA ALA A 264 -18.67 42.00 18.89
C ALA A 264 -17.28 42.55 18.45
N TYR A 265 -16.90 42.37 17.18
CA TYR A 265 -15.67 42.91 16.61
C TYR A 265 -15.96 44.17 15.81
N GLU A 266 -16.24 45.26 16.54
CA GLU A 266 -16.22 46.65 15.99
C GLU A 266 -14.75 47.11 15.95
N PRO A 267 -14.11 47.27 14.77
CA PRO A 267 -12.73 47.78 14.74
C PRO A 267 -12.71 49.24 15.15
N ALA A 268 -12.15 49.53 16.31
CA ALA A 268 -11.91 50.87 16.80
C ALA A 268 -11.09 51.66 15.77
N GLY A 269 -11.71 52.66 15.18
CA GLY A 269 -11.05 53.89 14.73
C GLY A 269 -10.12 53.81 13.53
N VAL A 270 -10.64 53.87 12.31
CA VAL A 270 -9.91 54.51 11.21
C VAL A 270 -10.46 55.94 11.07
N VAL A 271 -9.72 56.87 11.62
CA VAL A 271 -9.90 58.33 11.47
C VAL A 271 -9.82 58.70 10.00
N GLY A 272 -10.78 59.53 9.56
CA GLY A 272 -11.05 59.93 8.22
C GLY A 272 -9.87 60.57 7.45
N ALA A 273 -9.85 60.23 6.18
CA ALA A 273 -9.27 61.10 5.16
C ALA A 273 -10.39 61.44 4.16
N GLY A 274 -10.83 62.70 4.21
CA GLY A 274 -11.90 63.23 3.37
C GLY A 274 -11.55 63.24 1.88
N PRO A 275 -12.58 63.38 1.02
CA PRO A 275 -12.41 63.31 -0.43
C PRO A 275 -11.78 64.59 -0.98
N ARG A 276 -10.66 64.47 -1.70
CA ARG A 276 -10.13 65.54 -2.55
C ARG A 276 -10.87 65.52 -3.88
N GLY A 277 -11.53 66.66 -4.16
CA GLY A 277 -12.28 66.91 -5.39
C GLY A 277 -11.41 66.97 -6.65
N PRO A 278 -12.01 67.01 -7.84
CA PRO A 278 -11.34 66.94 -9.12
C PRO A 278 -10.88 68.34 -9.57
N GLY A 279 -9.58 68.53 -9.80
CA GLY A 279 -9.01 69.70 -10.46
C GLY A 279 -8.59 69.37 -11.87
N GLY A 280 -9.19 70.06 -12.82
CA GLY A 280 -9.04 69.96 -14.26
C GLY A 280 -7.75 70.57 -14.84
N PRO A 281 -7.68 70.85 -16.15
CA PRO A 281 -6.61 70.45 -17.06
C PRO A 281 -5.53 71.49 -17.32
N ARG A 282 -4.33 71.02 -17.65
CA ARG A 282 -3.47 71.61 -18.72
C ARG A 282 -2.42 70.58 -19.15
#